data_c20cb7cb279b2fa21fa6adc042498bc2
#
_entry.id   c20cb7cb279b2fa21fa6adc042498bc2
#
_cell.length_a   1.000
_cell.length_b   1.000
_cell.length_c   1.000
_cell.angle_alpha   90.00
_cell.angle_beta   90.00
_cell.angle_gamma   90.00
#
_symmetry.space_group_name_H-M   'P 1'
#
loop_
_entity.id
_entity.type
_entity.pdbx_description
1 polymer ?
#
loop_
_entity_poly.entity_id
_entity_poly.type
_entity_poly.pdbx_seq_one_letter_code
_entity_poly.pdbx_strand_id
1 'polypeptide(L)'
;MAECRSKSVEAYGGLHILVNNAGIAIGGSIVTLALEDWQRQQAINLDGVFLGIKHCIPPMIESELGSIVNLSSVAGIKGAASLSAYNATKGGVRLLTKGVALECANNRWPIRVNSVHPGIIDTPIWDKMNPEVLQGGANIIDREEMAELSVPTGQLGYPLDIANGVLFLASDESRYMTGTELIIDGGLCA
;
A
#
# COMPACT_ATOMS: atom_id res chain seq x y z
N MET A 1 -15.66 -7.53 -3.30
CA MET A 1 -14.59 -8.10 -4.14
C MET A 1 -15.12 -9.04 -5.21
N ALA A 2 -15.86 -10.11 -4.91
CA ALA A 2 -16.39 -11.04 -5.92
C ALA A 2 -17.25 -10.33 -7.00
N GLU A 3 -18.11 -9.41 -6.62
CA GLU A 3 -18.97 -8.65 -7.56
C GLU A 3 -18.14 -7.73 -8.47
N CYS A 4 -17.13 -7.01 -7.95
CA CYS A 4 -16.26 -6.18 -8.78
C CYS A 4 -15.50 -7.01 -9.81
N ARG A 5 -14.99 -8.18 -9.41
CA ARG A 5 -14.34 -9.13 -10.30
C ARG A 5 -15.26 -9.56 -11.44
N SER A 6 -16.49 -10.03 -11.13
CA SER A 6 -17.43 -10.49 -12.16
C SER A 6 -17.79 -9.40 -13.14
N LYS A 7 -18.04 -8.18 -12.67
CA LYS A 7 -18.33 -7.02 -13.54
C LYS A 7 -17.16 -6.66 -14.46
N SER A 8 -15.92 -6.74 -13.97
CA SER A 8 -14.74 -6.47 -14.79
C SER A 8 -14.54 -7.52 -15.88
N VAL A 9 -14.66 -8.80 -15.54
CA VAL A 9 -14.54 -9.89 -16.51
C VAL A 9 -15.69 -9.81 -17.55
N GLU A 10 -16.90 -9.55 -17.13
CA GLU A 10 -18.06 -9.40 -18.01
C GLU A 10 -17.91 -8.21 -18.98
N ALA A 11 -17.42 -7.07 -18.49
CA ALA A 11 -17.30 -5.86 -19.28
C ALA A 11 -16.10 -5.85 -20.23
N TYR A 12 -14.98 -6.48 -19.85
CA TYR A 12 -13.70 -6.36 -20.56
C TYR A 12 -13.11 -7.70 -21.00
N GLY A 13 -13.80 -8.80 -20.78
CA GLY A 13 -13.36 -10.14 -21.20
C GLY A 13 -12.25 -10.77 -20.33
N GLY A 14 -11.73 -10.05 -19.33
CA GLY A 14 -10.68 -10.54 -18.45
C GLY A 14 -10.35 -9.58 -17.30
N LEU A 15 -9.44 -10.02 -16.43
CA LEU A 15 -8.91 -9.19 -15.34
C LEU A 15 -7.37 -9.26 -15.37
N HIS A 16 -6.72 -8.12 -15.58
CA HIS A 16 -5.27 -8.06 -15.81
C HIS A 16 -4.52 -7.25 -14.76
N ILE A 17 -5.19 -6.27 -14.12
CA ILE A 17 -4.55 -5.38 -13.16
C ILE A 17 -5.39 -5.32 -11.88
N LEU A 18 -4.72 -5.48 -10.73
CA LEU A 18 -5.27 -5.20 -9.41
C LEU A 18 -4.40 -4.19 -8.70
N VAL A 19 -5.00 -3.09 -8.25
CA VAL A 19 -4.35 -2.12 -7.36
C VAL A 19 -5.05 -2.15 -6.01
N ASN A 20 -4.39 -2.69 -5.00
CA ASN A 20 -4.86 -2.66 -3.62
C ASN A 20 -4.41 -1.35 -2.96
N ASN A 21 -5.22 -0.31 -3.14
CA ASN A 21 -4.90 1.04 -2.67
C ASN A 21 -5.62 1.43 -1.37
N ALA A 22 -6.81 0.88 -1.11
CA ALA A 22 -7.61 1.26 0.06
C ALA A 22 -6.82 1.09 1.37
N GLY A 23 -6.83 2.11 2.21
CA GLY A 23 -6.12 2.09 3.48
C GLY A 23 -6.51 3.23 4.39
N ILE A 24 -6.29 3.03 5.68
CA ILE A 24 -6.47 4.03 6.73
C ILE A 24 -5.23 4.04 7.63
N ALA A 25 -5.04 5.16 8.32
CA ALA A 25 -4.05 5.27 9.40
C ALA A 25 -4.71 5.85 10.64
N ILE A 26 -4.56 5.17 11.76
CA ILE A 26 -5.01 5.63 13.08
C ILE A 26 -3.77 5.64 13.95
N GLY A 27 -3.38 6.84 14.40
CA GLY A 27 -2.26 7.03 15.32
C GLY A 27 -2.68 6.86 16.77
N GLY A 28 -1.74 6.49 17.62
CA GLY A 28 -1.95 6.39 19.06
C GLY A 28 -0.78 5.71 19.77
N SER A 29 -0.62 6.00 21.07
CA SER A 29 0.33 5.27 21.90
C SER A 29 -0.06 3.80 21.94
N ILE A 30 0.92 2.90 21.85
CA ILE A 30 0.68 1.45 21.93
C ILE A 30 -0.02 1.04 23.23
N VAL A 31 0.14 1.82 24.30
CA VAL A 31 -0.47 1.55 25.62
C VAL A 31 -1.96 1.92 25.65
N THR A 32 -2.36 2.93 24.89
CA THR A 32 -3.74 3.47 24.91
C THR A 32 -4.52 3.19 23.64
N LEU A 33 -3.88 2.63 22.60
CA LEU A 33 -4.56 2.29 21.36
C LEU A 33 -5.66 1.25 21.60
N ALA A 34 -6.90 1.58 21.26
CA ALA A 34 -8.03 0.66 21.40
C ALA A 34 -7.86 -0.58 20.50
N LEU A 35 -8.29 -1.75 21.00
CA LEU A 35 -8.24 -2.99 20.23
C LEU A 35 -9.09 -2.89 18.96
N GLU A 36 -10.20 -2.18 19.02
CA GLU A 36 -11.12 -1.92 17.90
C GLU A 36 -10.42 -1.15 16.77
N ASP A 37 -9.60 -0.14 17.12
CA ASP A 37 -8.83 0.64 16.15
C ASP A 37 -7.70 -0.18 15.53
N TRP A 38 -7.04 -1.02 16.33
CA TRP A 38 -6.10 -2.01 15.83
C TRP A 38 -6.78 -2.95 14.83
N GLN A 39 -7.88 -3.59 15.21
CA GLN A 39 -8.61 -4.55 14.37
C GLN A 39 -9.14 -3.89 13.09
N ARG A 40 -9.65 -2.66 13.18
CA ARG A 40 -10.13 -1.91 12.03
C ARG A 40 -9.02 -1.65 11.01
N GLN A 41 -7.82 -1.29 11.47
CA GLN A 41 -6.68 -1.11 10.57
C GLN A 41 -6.26 -2.43 9.93
N GLN A 42 -6.21 -3.54 10.69
CA GLN A 42 -5.93 -4.87 10.14
C GLN A 42 -6.94 -5.25 9.06
N ALA A 43 -8.22 -5.14 9.34
CA ALA A 43 -9.29 -5.52 8.42
C ALA A 43 -9.23 -4.74 7.09
N ILE A 44 -8.94 -3.43 7.13
CA ILE A 44 -8.91 -2.61 5.92
C ILE A 44 -7.58 -2.76 5.19
N ASN A 45 -6.46 -2.58 5.90
CA ASN A 45 -5.15 -2.45 5.28
C ASN A 45 -4.51 -3.79 4.90
N LEU A 46 -4.83 -4.88 5.62
CA LEU A 46 -4.20 -6.18 5.42
C LEU A 46 -5.21 -7.23 4.90
N ASP A 47 -6.32 -7.46 5.59
CA ASP A 47 -7.33 -8.43 5.15
C ASP A 47 -7.93 -7.99 3.81
N GLY A 48 -8.15 -6.68 3.61
CA GLY A 48 -8.60 -6.14 2.32
C GLY A 48 -7.65 -6.48 1.18
N VAL A 49 -6.34 -6.34 1.38
CA VAL A 49 -5.31 -6.69 0.39
C VAL A 49 -5.31 -8.20 0.13
N PHE A 50 -5.33 -9.02 1.19
CA PHE A 50 -5.44 -10.47 1.07
C PHE A 50 -6.66 -10.90 0.26
N LEU A 51 -7.84 -10.35 0.56
CA LEU A 51 -9.08 -10.66 -0.16
C LEU A 51 -9.00 -10.21 -1.63
N GLY A 52 -8.40 -9.05 -1.90
CA GLY A 52 -8.14 -8.59 -3.26
C GLY A 52 -7.32 -9.61 -4.05
N ILE A 53 -6.18 -9.99 -3.52
CA ILE A 53 -5.28 -10.98 -4.12
C ILE A 53 -6.00 -12.31 -4.34
N LYS A 54 -6.61 -12.86 -3.29
CA LYS A 54 -7.31 -14.15 -3.30
C LYS A 54 -8.37 -14.25 -4.39
N HIS A 55 -9.13 -13.17 -4.59
CA HIS A 55 -10.25 -13.18 -5.55
C HIS A 55 -9.84 -12.78 -6.97
N CYS A 56 -8.69 -12.12 -7.15
CA CYS A 56 -8.26 -11.68 -8.48
C CYS A 56 -7.26 -12.63 -9.15
N ILE A 57 -6.50 -13.42 -8.41
CA ILE A 57 -5.57 -14.40 -9.00
C ILE A 57 -6.26 -15.39 -9.96
N PRO A 58 -7.38 -16.06 -9.61
CA PRO A 58 -7.98 -17.03 -10.53
C PRO A 58 -8.34 -16.44 -11.89
N PRO A 59 -9.08 -15.32 -12.02
CA PRO A 59 -9.37 -14.75 -13.33
C PRO A 59 -8.14 -14.19 -14.05
N MET A 60 -7.07 -13.78 -13.33
CA MET A 60 -5.81 -13.38 -13.96
C MET A 60 -5.08 -14.57 -14.58
N ILE A 61 -5.15 -15.75 -13.97
CA ILE A 61 -4.64 -17.00 -14.56
C ILE A 61 -5.39 -17.32 -15.85
N GLU A 62 -6.71 -17.21 -15.83
CA GLU A 62 -7.58 -17.43 -17.01
C GLU A 62 -7.30 -16.40 -18.12
N SER A 63 -6.91 -15.17 -17.76
CA SER A 63 -6.54 -14.11 -18.71
C SER A 63 -5.10 -14.23 -19.22
N GLU A 64 -4.32 -15.20 -18.76
CA GLU A 64 -2.91 -15.44 -19.09
C GLU A 64 -1.98 -14.23 -18.88
N LEU A 65 -2.41 -13.24 -18.09
CA LEU A 65 -1.64 -12.03 -17.77
C LEU A 65 -2.17 -11.39 -16.50
N GLY A 66 -1.26 -11.04 -15.58
CA GLY A 66 -1.65 -10.33 -14.36
C GLY A 66 -0.55 -9.42 -13.81
N SER A 67 -0.96 -8.25 -13.30
CA SER A 67 -0.12 -7.39 -12.46
C SER A 67 -0.89 -6.96 -11.21
N ILE A 68 -0.36 -7.32 -10.04
CA ILE A 68 -0.91 -6.92 -8.74
C ILE A 68 0.03 -5.90 -8.12
N VAL A 69 -0.50 -4.73 -7.79
CA VAL A 69 0.23 -3.64 -7.14
C VAL A 69 -0.42 -3.36 -5.78
N ASN A 70 0.34 -3.60 -4.71
CA ASN A 70 -0.12 -3.41 -3.34
C ASN A 70 0.48 -2.13 -2.76
N LEU A 71 -0.35 -1.21 -2.25
CA LEU A 71 0.10 0.00 -1.56
C LEU A 71 0.49 -0.34 -0.12
N SER A 72 1.81 -0.46 0.12
CA SER A 72 2.38 -0.49 1.46
C SER A 72 2.64 0.94 1.95
N SER A 73 3.80 1.22 2.50
CA SER A 73 4.27 2.52 2.98
C SER A 73 5.74 2.42 3.38
N VAL A 74 6.44 3.53 3.50
CA VAL A 74 7.70 3.61 4.26
C VAL A 74 7.53 3.11 5.70
N ALA A 75 6.33 3.27 6.28
CA ALA A 75 5.96 2.73 7.60
C ALA A 75 5.89 1.18 7.64
N GLY A 76 5.95 0.50 6.49
CA GLY A 76 6.14 -0.95 6.39
C GLY A 76 7.61 -1.36 6.26
N ILE A 77 8.53 -0.39 6.14
CA ILE A 77 9.97 -0.61 6.02
C ILE A 77 10.66 -0.21 7.32
N LYS A 78 10.35 0.97 7.83
CA LYS A 78 10.89 1.51 9.08
C LYS A 78 9.76 1.83 10.07
N GLY A 79 10.03 1.69 11.36
CA GLY A 79 9.06 2.04 12.39
C GLY A 79 8.82 3.55 12.48
N ALA A 80 7.59 3.92 12.74
CA ALA A 80 7.21 5.27 13.12
C ALA A 80 6.53 5.23 14.49
N ALA A 81 6.98 6.07 15.40
CA ALA A 81 6.38 6.19 16.73
C ALA A 81 4.89 6.55 16.61
N SER A 82 4.08 6.07 17.53
CA SER A 82 2.62 6.27 17.56
C SER A 82 1.85 5.70 16.35
N LEU A 83 2.50 4.96 15.45
CA LEU A 83 1.88 4.30 14.29
C LEU A 83 2.03 2.77 14.34
N SER A 84 2.18 2.16 15.51
CA SER A 84 2.49 0.72 15.66
C SER A 84 1.52 -0.19 14.92
N ALA A 85 0.21 0.07 14.99
CA ALA A 85 -0.80 -0.70 14.26
C ALA A 85 -0.68 -0.52 12.74
N TYR A 86 -0.46 0.71 12.27
CA TYR A 86 -0.23 1.01 10.87
C TYR A 86 1.03 0.34 10.34
N ASN A 87 2.15 0.43 11.10
CA ASN A 87 3.40 -0.25 10.77
C ASN A 87 3.20 -1.76 10.62
N ALA A 88 2.46 -2.39 11.54
CA ALA A 88 2.16 -3.81 11.49
C ALA A 88 1.39 -4.18 10.22
N THR A 89 0.36 -3.39 9.83
CA THR A 89 -0.41 -3.65 8.61
C THR A 89 0.44 -3.48 7.35
N LYS A 90 1.22 -2.41 7.26
CA LYS A 90 2.03 -2.10 6.07
C LYS A 90 3.26 -3.02 5.95
N GLY A 91 3.84 -3.42 7.07
CA GLY A 91 4.84 -4.50 7.11
C GLY A 91 4.26 -5.84 6.67
N GLY A 92 3.02 -6.15 7.11
CA GLY A 92 2.27 -7.31 6.64
C GLY A 92 2.05 -7.31 5.13
N VAL A 93 1.57 -6.19 4.56
CA VAL A 93 1.40 -6.03 3.09
C VAL A 93 2.71 -6.22 2.35
N ARG A 94 3.81 -5.66 2.86
CA ARG A 94 5.15 -5.81 2.29
C ARG A 94 5.57 -7.27 2.14
N LEU A 95 5.48 -8.06 3.21
CA LEU A 95 5.86 -9.48 3.17
C LEU A 95 4.82 -10.37 2.47
N LEU A 96 3.54 -10.08 2.61
CA LEU A 96 2.47 -10.76 1.85
C LEU A 96 2.73 -10.65 0.35
N THR A 97 3.08 -9.45 -0.14
CA THR A 97 3.42 -9.22 -1.55
C THR A 97 4.54 -10.15 -2.02
N LYS A 98 5.63 -10.25 -1.27
CA LYS A 98 6.77 -11.13 -1.61
C LYS A 98 6.37 -12.61 -1.59
N GLY A 99 5.63 -13.04 -0.57
CA GLY A 99 5.14 -14.43 -0.47
C GLY A 99 4.29 -14.81 -1.67
N VAL A 100 3.30 -13.97 -2.04
CA VAL A 100 2.42 -14.23 -3.18
C VAL A 100 3.19 -14.16 -4.51
N ALA A 101 4.15 -13.25 -4.66
CA ALA A 101 5.00 -13.17 -5.85
C ALA A 101 5.76 -14.48 -6.10
N LEU A 102 6.35 -15.05 -5.05
CA LEU A 102 7.04 -16.34 -5.12
C LEU A 102 6.07 -17.50 -5.38
N GLU A 103 4.87 -17.46 -4.80
CA GLU A 103 3.84 -18.47 -5.05
C GLU A 103 3.39 -18.44 -6.51
N CYS A 104 3.14 -17.26 -7.09
CA CYS A 104 2.82 -17.13 -8.50
C CYS A 104 3.95 -17.67 -9.40
N ALA A 105 5.21 -17.32 -9.09
CA ALA A 105 6.37 -17.77 -9.85
C ALA A 105 6.56 -19.30 -9.78
N ASN A 106 6.45 -19.89 -8.59
CA ASN A 106 6.60 -21.33 -8.38
C ASN A 106 5.51 -22.15 -9.10
N ASN A 107 4.29 -21.62 -9.16
CA ASN A 107 3.17 -22.23 -9.89
C ASN A 107 3.18 -21.88 -11.39
N ARG A 108 4.13 -21.06 -11.85
CA ARG A 108 4.20 -20.55 -13.23
C ARG A 108 2.93 -19.82 -13.67
N TRP A 109 2.24 -19.17 -12.72
CA TRP A 109 1.13 -18.29 -13.06
C TRP A 109 1.67 -17.01 -13.72
N PRO A 110 1.08 -16.54 -14.80
CA PRO A 110 1.55 -15.37 -15.55
C PRO A 110 1.20 -14.05 -14.82
N ILE A 111 1.55 -13.97 -13.53
CA ILE A 111 1.17 -12.87 -12.64
C ILE A 111 2.40 -12.33 -11.94
N ARG A 112 2.59 -11.00 -12.03
CA ARG A 112 3.59 -10.27 -11.26
C ARG A 112 2.92 -9.62 -10.04
N VAL A 113 3.60 -9.60 -8.91
CA VAL A 113 3.07 -9.02 -7.66
C VAL A 113 4.14 -8.15 -7.02
N ASN A 114 3.88 -6.85 -6.91
CA ASN A 114 4.83 -5.87 -6.40
C ASN A 114 4.18 -4.93 -5.38
N SER A 115 4.97 -4.23 -4.59
CA SER A 115 4.50 -3.22 -3.64
C SER A 115 5.08 -1.85 -3.93
N VAL A 116 4.26 -0.81 -3.72
CA VAL A 116 4.70 0.58 -3.70
C VAL A 116 4.76 1.04 -2.25
N HIS A 117 5.80 1.79 -1.91
CA HIS A 117 6.06 2.30 -0.56
C HIS A 117 6.14 3.84 -0.58
N PRO A 118 4.99 4.52 -0.49
CA PRO A 118 4.94 5.97 -0.42
C PRO A 118 5.57 6.51 0.87
N GLY A 119 6.22 7.69 0.75
CA GLY A 119 6.63 8.53 1.86
C GLY A 119 5.50 9.41 2.38
N ILE A 120 5.81 10.68 2.67
CA ILE A 120 4.83 11.70 3.08
C ILE A 120 4.18 12.25 1.82
N ILE A 121 2.92 11.88 1.59
CA ILE A 121 2.14 12.24 0.39
C ILE A 121 0.94 13.07 0.78
N ASP A 122 0.64 14.13 0.05
CA ASP A 122 -0.54 14.98 0.25
C ASP A 122 -1.83 14.24 -0.09
N THR A 123 -2.45 13.63 0.92
CA THR A 123 -3.69 12.85 0.79
C THR A 123 -4.58 13.03 2.02
N PRO A 124 -5.89 12.75 1.92
CA PRO A 124 -6.81 12.81 3.06
C PRO A 124 -6.54 11.79 4.17
N ILE A 125 -5.56 10.89 4.04
CA ILE A 125 -5.20 9.93 5.09
C ILE A 125 -4.77 10.64 6.39
N TRP A 126 -4.13 11.81 6.25
CA TRP A 126 -3.66 12.63 7.35
C TRP A 126 -4.78 13.30 8.13
N ASP A 127 -5.91 13.62 7.49
CA ASP A 127 -7.04 14.32 8.11
C ASP A 127 -7.74 13.50 9.21
N LYS A 128 -7.49 12.20 9.22
CA LYS A 128 -8.05 11.24 10.20
C LYS A 128 -7.07 10.86 11.30
N MET A 129 -5.85 11.37 11.25
CA MET A 129 -4.85 11.16 12.29
C MET A 129 -5.00 12.23 13.35
N ASN A 130 -4.84 11.85 14.64
CA ASN A 130 -4.81 12.82 15.73
C ASN A 130 -3.50 13.62 15.69
N PRO A 131 -3.52 14.94 15.48
CA PRO A 131 -2.33 15.77 15.43
C PRO A 131 -1.47 15.70 16.70
N GLU A 132 -2.09 15.61 17.87
CA GLU A 132 -1.37 15.51 19.17
C GLU A 132 -0.44 14.29 19.22
N VAL A 133 -0.79 13.24 18.50
CA VAL A 133 -0.03 11.98 18.46
C VAL A 133 1.22 12.09 17.59
N LEU A 134 1.16 12.88 16.51
CA LEU A 134 2.23 12.97 15.51
C LEU A 134 3.12 14.19 15.69
N GLN A 135 2.58 15.32 16.11
CA GLN A 135 3.27 16.60 16.20
C GLN A 135 3.32 17.24 17.61
N GLY A 136 2.99 16.46 18.65
CA GLY A 136 3.23 16.89 20.03
C GLY A 136 2.41 18.10 20.47
N GLY A 137 1.20 18.31 19.96
CA GLY A 137 0.29 19.37 20.42
C GLY A 137 -0.21 20.35 19.36
N ALA A 138 0.13 20.13 18.07
CA ALA A 138 -0.45 20.90 16.98
C ALA A 138 -1.91 20.51 16.75
N ASN A 139 -2.76 21.49 16.44
CA ASN A 139 -4.18 21.24 16.15
C ASN A 139 -4.44 20.69 14.73
N ILE A 140 -3.44 20.78 13.85
CA ILE A 140 -3.50 20.33 12.46
C ILE A 140 -2.12 19.76 12.10
N ILE A 141 -2.09 18.66 11.34
CA ILE A 141 -0.86 18.12 10.78
C ILE A 141 -0.46 18.99 9.58
N ASP A 142 0.59 19.80 9.74
CA ASP A 142 1.21 20.49 8.64
C ASP A 142 2.12 19.51 7.88
N ARG A 143 1.65 19.10 6.70
CA ARG A 143 2.32 18.10 5.87
C ARG A 143 3.56 18.66 5.20
N GLU A 144 3.53 19.95 4.85
CA GLU A 144 4.66 20.65 4.22
C GLU A 144 5.80 20.80 5.21
N GLU A 145 5.51 21.32 6.43
CA GLU A 145 6.50 21.40 7.50
C GLU A 145 7.08 20.02 7.86
N MET A 146 6.22 19.01 7.94
CA MET A 146 6.66 17.63 8.21
C MET A 146 7.58 17.10 7.11
N ALA A 147 7.29 17.38 5.85
CA ALA A 147 8.14 16.98 4.73
C ALA A 147 9.46 17.75 4.73
N GLU A 148 9.43 19.07 4.94
CA GLU A 148 10.64 19.89 5.03
C GLU A 148 11.60 19.40 6.14
N LEU A 149 11.07 19.01 7.29
CA LEU A 149 11.87 18.56 8.44
C LEU A 149 12.34 17.10 8.33
N SER A 150 11.60 16.22 7.64
CA SER A 150 11.81 14.77 7.72
C SER A 150 12.28 14.15 6.40
N VAL A 151 11.89 14.70 5.26
CA VAL A 151 12.23 14.15 3.95
C VAL A 151 13.55 14.71 3.46
N PRO A 152 14.55 13.91 3.07
CA PRO A 152 15.85 14.41 2.61
C PRO A 152 15.79 15.42 1.46
N THR A 153 14.81 15.27 0.54
CA THR A 153 14.60 16.28 -0.52
C THR A 153 13.89 17.55 -0.03
N GLY A 154 13.39 17.58 1.21
CA GLY A 154 12.59 18.67 1.76
C GLY A 154 11.23 18.88 1.09
N GLN A 155 10.78 17.95 0.26
CA GLN A 155 9.58 18.12 -0.56
C GLN A 155 8.47 17.17 -0.13
N LEU A 156 7.23 17.70 -0.10
CA LEU A 156 6.02 16.92 0.02
C LEU A 156 5.75 16.17 -1.30
N GLY A 157 5.43 14.87 -1.22
CA GLY A 157 5.02 14.10 -2.38
C GLY A 157 3.54 14.33 -2.71
N TYR A 158 3.15 14.05 -3.94
CA TYR A 158 1.78 14.17 -4.42
C TYR A 158 1.21 12.84 -4.90
N PRO A 159 -0.14 12.67 -4.92
CA PRO A 159 -0.77 11.44 -5.41
C PRO A 159 -0.31 11.00 -6.80
N LEU A 160 0.02 11.96 -7.68
CA LEU A 160 0.51 11.69 -9.03
C LEU A 160 1.88 10.98 -9.03
N ASP A 161 2.76 11.28 -8.07
CA ASP A 161 4.06 10.62 -7.95
C ASP A 161 3.87 9.13 -7.70
N ILE A 162 2.90 8.78 -6.85
CA ILE A 162 2.56 7.40 -6.55
C ILE A 162 1.83 6.73 -7.72
N ALA A 163 0.91 7.45 -8.37
CA ALA A 163 0.17 6.93 -9.52
C ALA A 163 1.09 6.57 -10.69
N ASN A 164 2.15 7.35 -10.94
CA ASN A 164 3.17 7.05 -11.94
C ASN A 164 3.92 5.75 -11.61
N GLY A 165 4.29 5.53 -10.35
CA GLY A 165 4.90 4.27 -9.91
C GLY A 165 3.96 3.08 -10.05
N VAL A 166 2.68 3.25 -9.72
CA VAL A 166 1.64 2.22 -9.92
C VAL A 166 1.47 1.90 -11.41
N LEU A 167 1.40 2.92 -12.27
CA LEU A 167 1.30 2.75 -13.72
C LEU A 167 2.50 1.98 -14.28
N PHE A 168 3.72 2.32 -13.88
CA PHE A 168 4.93 1.59 -14.25
C PHE A 168 4.86 0.11 -13.87
N LEU A 169 4.47 -0.20 -12.61
CA LEU A 169 4.35 -1.58 -12.16
C LEU A 169 3.18 -2.34 -12.81
N ALA A 170 2.13 -1.64 -13.24
CA ALA A 170 1.00 -2.23 -13.93
C ALA A 170 1.30 -2.53 -15.41
N SER A 171 2.24 -1.81 -16.02
CA SER A 171 2.58 -1.90 -17.44
C SER A 171 3.65 -2.97 -17.74
N ASP A 172 3.87 -3.24 -19.03
CA ASP A 172 4.89 -4.16 -19.53
C ASP A 172 6.32 -3.64 -19.35
N GLU A 173 6.50 -2.36 -19.06
CA GLU A 173 7.82 -1.78 -18.76
C GLU A 173 8.46 -2.44 -17.52
N SER A 174 7.65 -2.96 -16.61
CA SER A 174 8.08 -3.71 -15.42
C SER A 174 7.96 -5.24 -15.57
N ARG A 175 7.92 -5.77 -16.79
CA ARG A 175 7.67 -7.19 -17.08
C ARG A 175 8.62 -8.17 -16.37
N TYR A 176 9.81 -7.74 -16.00
CA TYR A 176 10.82 -8.56 -15.31
C TYR A 176 10.89 -8.28 -13.80
N MET A 177 9.84 -7.63 -13.25
CA MET A 177 9.77 -7.26 -11.83
C MET A 177 8.63 -8.00 -11.13
N THR A 178 8.97 -8.83 -10.15
CA THR A 178 8.01 -9.45 -9.22
C THR A 178 8.63 -9.55 -7.83
N GLY A 179 7.85 -9.42 -6.77
CA GLY A 179 8.30 -9.39 -5.38
C GLY A 179 9.11 -8.15 -5.00
N THR A 180 9.12 -7.11 -5.85
CA THR A 180 9.91 -5.90 -5.62
C THR A 180 9.17 -4.89 -4.74
N GLU A 181 9.94 -3.99 -4.16
CA GLU A 181 9.51 -2.84 -3.38
C GLU A 181 9.87 -1.57 -4.18
N LEU A 182 8.88 -0.86 -4.71
CA LEU A 182 9.10 0.44 -5.33
C LEU A 182 8.89 1.53 -4.28
N ILE A 183 10.00 2.09 -3.79
CA ILE A 183 10.00 3.15 -2.78
C ILE A 183 9.91 4.49 -3.49
N ILE A 184 8.92 5.34 -3.09
CA ILE A 184 8.68 6.67 -3.64
C ILE A 184 8.48 7.61 -2.43
N ASP A 185 9.58 8.15 -1.90
CA ASP A 185 9.57 8.76 -0.56
C ASP A 185 10.49 9.96 -0.38
N GLY A 186 11.09 10.48 -1.44
CA GLY A 186 12.03 11.60 -1.36
C GLY A 186 13.32 11.29 -0.60
N GLY A 187 13.66 10.01 -0.44
CA GLY A 187 14.87 9.57 0.27
C GLY A 187 14.66 9.23 1.75
N LEU A 188 13.42 9.20 2.23
CA LEU A 188 13.10 8.98 3.66
C LEU A 188 13.59 7.62 4.19
N CYS A 189 13.78 6.64 3.32
CA CYS A 189 14.26 5.29 3.64
C CYS A 189 15.71 5.01 3.18
N ALA A 190 16.41 6.02 2.63
CA ALA A 190 17.78 5.86 2.17
C ALA A 190 18.79 5.71 3.31
#